data_8a55ef29f64f6559708546a701f28ae2
#
_entry.id   8a55ef29f64f6559708546a701f28ae2
#
_cell.length_a   1.000
_cell.length_b   1.000
_cell.length_c   1.000
_cell.angle_alpha   90.00
_cell.angle_beta   90.00
_cell.angle_gamma   90.00
#
_symmetry.space_group_name_H-M   'P 1'
#
loop_
_entity.id
_entity.type
_entity.pdbx_description
1 polymer ?
#
loop_
_entity_poly.entity_id
_entity_poly.type
_entity_poly.pdbx_seq_one_letter_code
_entity_poly.pdbx_strand_id
1 'polypeptide(L)'
;VVDDLSNSSEKALDRVRAIVRAAEAEGTAPEGASEALSFHRANILDRTALEAVFDAQPVDAVIHFAGFKAVGESVRKPLEYYENNVAGTLVLCDVMRQHGCKSIVFSSSATVYGDPDTVPLDESAPKKPATNPYGWTKWMVEQILEDIQTADPEWNVVLLRYFNPIGAHESGLIGEDPKGIPNNLVPYVAKVAVGKLEAVGIFGDDYDTPDGTGVRDYIHVVDLARGHVAALKWMDGKSGVEIVNLGTGVGSSVLDVVRAFSKACGRDLPYVIKPRRAGDVAENYADPTKARELLGWEAQYDLEKMCADSWNWQSHNPDGYDTEA
;
A
#
# COMPACT_ATOMS: atom_id res chain seq x y z
N VAL A 1 12.06 -10.69 -5.07
CA VAL A 1 11.70 -9.67 -4.05
C VAL A 1 12.97 -9.10 -3.46
N VAL A 2 13.03 -7.77 -3.31
CA VAL A 2 14.11 -7.05 -2.62
C VAL A 2 13.50 -6.32 -1.42
N ASP A 3 14.07 -6.49 -0.23
CA ASP A 3 13.61 -5.82 1.01
C ASP A 3 14.77 -5.80 2.03
N ASP A 4 14.88 -4.74 2.84
CA ASP A 4 15.92 -4.65 3.88
C ASP A 4 15.48 -5.20 5.24
N LEU A 5 14.21 -5.61 5.35
CA LEU A 5 13.57 -6.12 6.55
C LEU A 5 13.52 -5.11 7.72
N SER A 6 13.61 -3.82 7.42
CA SER A 6 13.52 -2.77 8.46
C SER A 6 12.15 -2.75 9.14
N ASN A 7 11.07 -2.99 8.39
CA ASN A 7 9.68 -3.05 8.89
C ASN A 7 8.86 -4.19 8.27
N SER A 8 9.49 -5.31 8.01
CA SER A 8 8.91 -6.49 7.37
C SER A 8 9.46 -7.78 7.99
N SER A 9 8.96 -8.93 7.54
CA SER A 9 9.43 -10.25 7.96
C SER A 9 9.57 -11.16 6.74
N GLU A 10 10.70 -11.85 6.62
CA GLU A 10 10.92 -12.87 5.58
C GLU A 10 9.93 -14.04 5.70
N LYS A 11 9.42 -14.32 6.92
CA LYS A 11 8.37 -15.33 7.16
C LYS A 11 7.11 -15.09 6.30
N ALA A 12 6.83 -13.85 5.92
CA ALA A 12 5.75 -13.54 4.99
C ALA A 12 5.93 -14.25 3.64
N LEU A 13 7.16 -14.29 3.12
CA LEU A 13 7.48 -14.95 1.84
C LEU A 13 7.36 -16.48 1.95
N ASP A 14 7.71 -17.06 3.11
CA ASP A 14 7.53 -18.51 3.34
C ASP A 14 6.04 -18.87 3.35
N ARG A 15 5.20 -18.00 3.95
CA ARG A 15 3.75 -18.17 3.93
C ARG A 15 3.16 -17.97 2.52
N VAL A 16 3.71 -17.04 1.72
CA VAL A 16 3.36 -16.93 0.28
C VAL A 16 3.67 -18.23 -0.44
N ARG A 17 4.88 -18.79 -0.27
CA ARG A 17 5.25 -20.07 -0.87
C ARG A 17 4.30 -21.20 -0.45
N ALA A 18 3.89 -21.23 0.82
CA ALA A 18 2.95 -22.22 1.31
C ALA A 18 1.56 -22.10 0.65
N ILE A 19 1.05 -20.88 0.49
CA ILE A 19 -0.22 -20.60 -0.22
C ILE A 19 -0.13 -21.03 -1.68
N VAL A 20 0.96 -20.68 -2.37
CA VAL A 20 1.15 -21.03 -3.77
C VAL A 20 1.28 -22.55 -3.95
N ARG A 21 2.01 -23.25 -3.06
CA ARG A 21 2.08 -24.74 -3.07
C ARG A 21 0.71 -25.40 -2.89
N ALA A 22 -0.14 -24.86 -2.03
CA ALA A 22 -1.50 -25.36 -1.89
C ALA A 22 -2.30 -25.17 -3.21
N ALA A 23 -2.18 -23.99 -3.83
CA ALA A 23 -2.81 -23.72 -5.13
C ALA A 23 -2.25 -24.59 -6.27
N GLU A 24 -0.96 -24.92 -6.25
CA GLU A 24 -0.35 -25.90 -7.18
C GLU A 24 -0.96 -27.29 -7.01
N ALA A 25 -1.10 -27.74 -5.75
CA ALA A 25 -1.70 -29.04 -5.45
C ALA A 25 -3.17 -29.15 -5.86
N GLU A 26 -3.90 -28.04 -5.84
CA GLU A 26 -5.28 -27.91 -6.28
C GLU A 26 -5.42 -27.68 -7.81
N GLY A 27 -4.29 -27.46 -8.51
CA GLY A 27 -4.28 -27.19 -9.95
C GLY A 27 -4.76 -25.77 -10.33
N THR A 28 -4.78 -24.84 -9.36
CA THR A 28 -5.18 -23.43 -9.54
C THR A 28 -3.99 -22.49 -9.76
N ALA A 29 -2.76 -22.98 -9.52
CA ALA A 29 -1.52 -22.32 -9.88
C ALA A 29 -0.62 -23.21 -10.75
N PRO A 30 0.25 -22.63 -11.60
CA PRO A 30 1.22 -23.42 -12.40
C PRO A 30 2.18 -24.19 -11.51
N GLU A 31 2.58 -25.40 -11.93
CA GLU A 31 3.61 -26.20 -11.27
C GLU A 31 4.93 -25.44 -11.20
N GLY A 32 5.58 -25.42 -10.03
CA GLY A 32 6.84 -24.71 -9.78
C GLY A 32 6.69 -23.23 -9.47
N ALA A 33 5.48 -22.68 -9.45
CA ALA A 33 5.25 -21.25 -9.16
C ALA A 33 5.75 -20.85 -7.76
N SER A 34 5.64 -21.76 -6.77
CA SER A 34 6.13 -21.52 -5.39
C SER A 34 7.64 -21.39 -5.31
N GLU A 35 8.39 -21.98 -6.24
CA GLU A 35 9.84 -21.92 -6.32
C GLU A 35 10.34 -20.72 -7.14
N ALA A 36 9.47 -20.09 -7.92
CA ALA A 36 9.82 -18.90 -8.72
C ALA A 36 10.06 -17.65 -7.85
N LEU A 37 9.68 -17.67 -6.57
CA LEU A 37 9.88 -16.56 -5.64
C LEU A 37 11.30 -16.56 -5.05
N SER A 38 12.15 -15.66 -5.50
CA SER A 38 13.46 -15.39 -4.92
C SER A 38 13.44 -14.17 -4.00
N PHE A 39 14.31 -14.17 -2.97
CA PHE A 39 14.46 -13.07 -2.03
C PHE A 39 15.90 -12.60 -1.96
N HIS A 40 16.10 -11.29 -2.01
CA HIS A 40 17.39 -10.63 -1.87
C HIS A 40 17.30 -9.59 -0.76
N ARG A 41 18.01 -9.77 0.34
CA ARG A 41 18.05 -8.78 1.42
C ARG A 41 18.94 -7.63 1.03
N ALA A 42 18.36 -6.50 0.65
CA ALA A 42 19.09 -5.29 0.27
C ALA A 42 18.27 -4.04 0.56
N ASN A 43 18.95 -2.95 0.88
CA ASN A 43 18.36 -1.62 0.98
C ASN A 43 18.42 -0.94 -0.38
N ILE A 44 17.36 -0.21 -0.77
CA ILE A 44 17.31 0.50 -2.07
C ILE A 44 18.36 1.62 -2.20
N LEU A 45 18.98 2.05 -1.12
CA LEU A 45 20.12 2.98 -1.11
C LEU A 45 21.45 2.27 -1.44
N ASP A 46 21.50 0.94 -1.30
CA ASP A 46 22.70 0.16 -1.60
C ASP A 46 22.76 -0.20 -3.09
N ARG A 47 23.40 0.68 -3.86
CA ARG A 47 23.60 0.51 -5.30
C ARG A 47 24.23 -0.85 -5.63
N THR A 48 25.30 -1.23 -4.94
CA THR A 48 26.03 -2.46 -5.23
C THR A 48 25.15 -3.69 -5.02
N ALA A 49 24.36 -3.71 -3.96
CA ALA A 49 23.41 -4.80 -3.71
C ALA A 49 22.30 -4.85 -4.78
N LEU A 50 21.78 -3.70 -5.24
CA LEU A 50 20.81 -3.65 -6.33
C LEU A 50 21.41 -4.13 -7.66
N GLU A 51 22.59 -3.64 -8.04
CA GLU A 51 23.31 -4.10 -9.25
C GLU A 51 23.48 -5.63 -9.24
N ALA A 52 23.88 -6.21 -8.10
CA ALA A 52 24.01 -7.66 -7.96
C ALA A 52 22.68 -8.42 -8.20
N VAL A 53 21.54 -7.84 -7.82
CA VAL A 53 20.21 -8.44 -8.11
C VAL A 53 19.93 -8.43 -9.62
N PHE A 54 20.19 -7.31 -10.30
CA PHE A 54 19.95 -7.19 -11.74
C PHE A 54 20.95 -7.99 -12.57
N ASP A 55 22.20 -8.18 -12.09
CA ASP A 55 23.20 -9.04 -12.72
C ASP A 55 22.84 -10.54 -12.60
N ALA A 56 22.18 -10.93 -11.51
CA ALA A 56 21.85 -12.33 -11.24
C ALA A 56 20.76 -12.88 -12.19
N GLN A 57 19.87 -12.02 -12.70
CA GLN A 57 18.77 -12.42 -13.58
C GLN A 57 18.25 -11.23 -14.37
N PRO A 58 17.72 -11.45 -15.58
CA PRO A 58 16.99 -10.41 -16.32
C PRO A 58 15.81 -9.89 -15.51
N VAL A 59 15.64 -8.56 -15.49
CA VAL A 59 14.50 -7.89 -14.84
C VAL A 59 13.77 -7.09 -15.91
N ASP A 60 12.54 -7.49 -16.22
CA ASP A 60 11.70 -6.86 -17.24
C ASP A 60 10.97 -5.63 -16.70
N ALA A 61 10.55 -5.68 -15.43
CA ALA A 61 9.82 -4.60 -14.79
C ALA A 61 10.04 -4.58 -13.27
N VAL A 62 9.84 -3.43 -12.66
CA VAL A 62 9.90 -3.24 -11.21
C VAL A 62 8.55 -2.77 -10.69
N ILE A 63 8.03 -3.44 -9.65
CA ILE A 63 6.99 -2.87 -8.80
C ILE A 63 7.69 -2.26 -7.58
N HIS A 64 7.64 -0.94 -7.46
CA HIS A 64 8.35 -0.21 -6.43
C HIS A 64 7.46 0.13 -5.24
N PHE A 65 7.49 -0.73 -4.22
CA PHE A 65 6.80 -0.53 -2.94
C PHE A 65 7.69 0.08 -1.86
N ALA A 66 9.01 -0.10 -1.96
CA ALA A 66 9.94 0.30 -0.91
C ALA A 66 9.81 1.79 -0.59
N GLY A 67 9.62 2.08 0.70
CA GLY A 67 9.45 3.45 1.18
C GLY A 67 8.84 3.49 2.57
N PHE A 68 9.29 4.43 3.38
CA PHE A 68 8.66 4.73 4.66
C PHE A 68 7.29 5.38 4.42
N LYS A 69 6.27 4.96 5.18
CA LYS A 69 4.86 5.34 4.94
C LYS A 69 4.14 5.98 6.13
N ALA A 70 4.78 6.12 7.28
CA ALA A 70 4.14 6.61 8.49
C ALA A 70 4.12 8.14 8.53
N VAL A 71 2.95 8.74 8.23
CA VAL A 71 2.73 10.20 8.15
C VAL A 71 3.26 10.92 9.40
N GLY A 72 2.85 10.50 10.60
CA GLY A 72 3.27 11.14 11.84
C GLY A 72 4.77 10.99 12.15
N GLU A 73 5.41 9.90 11.71
CA GLU A 73 6.85 9.73 11.82
C GLU A 73 7.60 10.64 10.86
N SER A 74 7.11 10.81 9.64
CA SER A 74 7.74 11.64 8.62
C SER A 74 7.94 13.10 9.09
N VAL A 75 7.00 13.61 9.90
CA VAL A 75 7.12 14.96 10.49
C VAL A 75 8.28 15.05 11.49
N ARG A 76 8.57 13.96 12.21
CA ARG A 76 9.67 13.93 13.21
C ARG A 76 11.01 13.56 12.60
N LYS A 77 11.00 12.82 11.47
CA LYS A 77 12.20 12.28 10.81
C LYS A 77 12.20 12.60 9.30
N PRO A 78 12.08 13.88 8.91
CA PRO A 78 11.92 14.22 7.49
C PRO A 78 13.14 13.83 6.65
N LEU A 79 14.36 13.93 7.17
CA LEU A 79 15.57 13.61 6.41
C LEU A 79 15.63 12.13 6.04
N GLU A 80 15.33 11.24 6.99
CA GLU A 80 15.29 9.79 6.77
C GLU A 80 14.23 9.42 5.72
N TYR A 81 13.09 10.14 5.69
CA TYR A 81 12.06 9.94 4.69
C TYR A 81 12.50 10.38 3.30
N TYR A 82 13.13 11.54 3.17
CA TYR A 82 13.66 12.00 1.88
C TYR A 82 14.82 11.13 1.40
N GLU A 83 15.73 10.75 2.28
CA GLU A 83 16.85 9.86 1.95
C GLU A 83 16.33 8.50 1.47
N ASN A 84 15.50 7.82 2.27
CA ASN A 84 15.02 6.50 1.90
C ASN A 84 14.11 6.54 0.67
N ASN A 85 13.07 7.40 0.67
CA ASN A 85 12.03 7.34 -0.35
C ASN A 85 12.46 8.02 -1.67
N VAL A 86 13.18 9.14 -1.60
CA VAL A 86 13.57 9.89 -2.81
C VAL A 86 14.95 9.45 -3.29
N ALA A 87 15.99 9.52 -2.44
CA ALA A 87 17.33 9.14 -2.87
C ALA A 87 17.40 7.64 -3.20
N GLY A 88 16.74 6.77 -2.43
CA GLY A 88 16.64 5.33 -2.74
C GLY A 88 15.98 5.07 -4.10
N THR A 89 14.90 5.80 -4.44
CA THR A 89 14.27 5.68 -5.76
C THR A 89 15.20 6.16 -6.89
N LEU A 90 15.97 7.22 -6.67
CA LEU A 90 16.96 7.66 -7.67
C LEU A 90 18.02 6.59 -7.91
N VAL A 91 18.54 5.93 -6.86
CA VAL A 91 19.46 4.83 -6.99
C VAL A 91 18.85 3.68 -7.77
N LEU A 92 17.62 3.27 -7.43
CA LEU A 92 16.89 2.21 -8.12
C LEU A 92 16.72 2.53 -9.62
N CYS A 93 16.23 3.72 -9.96
CA CYS A 93 16.01 4.14 -11.35
C CYS A 93 17.32 4.17 -12.16
N ASP A 94 18.43 4.58 -11.55
CA ASP A 94 19.72 4.60 -12.23
C ASP A 94 20.26 3.18 -12.48
N VAL A 95 20.09 2.26 -11.52
CA VAL A 95 20.43 0.83 -11.72
C VAL A 95 19.52 0.23 -12.80
N MET A 96 18.23 0.45 -12.76
CA MET A 96 17.27 0.02 -13.79
C MET A 96 17.73 0.47 -15.19
N ARG A 97 18.07 1.77 -15.33
CA ARG A 97 18.54 2.36 -16.58
C ARG A 97 19.80 1.67 -17.10
N GLN A 98 20.78 1.39 -16.23
CA GLN A 98 22.05 0.76 -16.59
C GLN A 98 21.86 -0.69 -17.07
N HIS A 99 20.86 -1.39 -16.53
CA HIS A 99 20.52 -2.77 -16.91
C HIS A 99 19.43 -2.86 -18.00
N GLY A 100 19.00 -1.73 -18.58
CA GLY A 100 18.00 -1.71 -19.66
C GLY A 100 16.57 -2.01 -19.20
N CYS A 101 16.31 -2.09 -17.90
CA CYS A 101 14.97 -2.22 -17.34
C CYS A 101 14.30 -0.84 -17.27
N LYS A 102 13.34 -0.57 -18.16
CA LYS A 102 12.69 0.75 -18.29
C LYS A 102 11.21 0.72 -17.95
N SER A 103 10.71 -0.33 -17.30
CA SER A 103 9.31 -0.48 -16.90
C SER A 103 9.18 -0.43 -15.38
N ILE A 104 8.39 0.51 -14.86
CA ILE A 104 8.18 0.68 -13.43
C ILE A 104 6.72 0.96 -13.07
N VAL A 105 6.18 0.19 -12.12
CA VAL A 105 4.93 0.49 -11.42
C VAL A 105 5.27 1.07 -10.06
N PHE A 106 4.95 2.32 -9.84
CA PHE A 106 5.24 3.02 -8.60
C PHE A 106 4.05 3.05 -7.65
N SER A 107 4.29 2.64 -6.42
CA SER A 107 3.39 2.80 -5.28
C SER A 107 3.27 4.27 -4.89
N SER A 108 2.38 5.01 -5.55
CA SER A 108 2.06 6.38 -5.17
C SER A 108 0.92 6.41 -4.13
N SER A 109 0.37 7.56 -3.84
CA SER A 109 -0.61 7.74 -2.78
C SER A 109 -1.57 8.87 -3.10
N ALA A 110 -2.82 8.74 -2.66
CA ALA A 110 -3.80 9.84 -2.69
C ALA A 110 -3.35 11.08 -1.90
N THR A 111 -2.31 10.97 -1.05
CA THR A 111 -1.73 12.13 -0.35
C THR A 111 -1.16 13.20 -1.28
N VAL A 112 -0.89 12.87 -2.55
CA VAL A 112 -0.44 13.85 -3.57
C VAL A 112 -1.54 14.85 -3.95
N TYR A 113 -2.79 14.52 -3.71
CA TYR A 113 -3.92 15.44 -3.91
C TYR A 113 -4.04 16.50 -2.81
N GLY A 114 -3.34 16.32 -1.66
CA GLY A 114 -3.42 17.23 -0.52
C GLY A 114 -4.81 17.27 0.11
N ASP A 115 -5.29 18.48 0.41
CA ASP A 115 -6.67 18.73 0.88
C ASP A 115 -7.57 18.94 -0.35
N PRO A 116 -8.43 17.99 -0.73
CA PRO A 116 -9.19 18.08 -1.97
C PRO A 116 -10.33 19.12 -1.87
N ASP A 117 -10.63 19.80 -2.98
CA ASP A 117 -11.78 20.71 -3.03
C ASP A 117 -13.10 19.96 -3.21
N THR A 118 -13.04 18.81 -3.85
CA THR A 118 -14.20 17.96 -4.17
C THR A 118 -13.81 16.49 -4.12
N VAL A 119 -14.77 15.64 -3.81
CA VAL A 119 -14.69 14.18 -3.90
C VAL A 119 -15.91 13.66 -4.67
N PRO A 120 -15.85 12.52 -5.36
CA PRO A 120 -14.71 11.63 -5.51
C PRO A 120 -13.55 12.24 -6.31
N LEU A 121 -12.32 11.75 -6.07
CA LEU A 121 -11.10 12.22 -6.74
C LEU A 121 -10.82 11.39 -7.99
N ASP A 122 -10.79 12.01 -9.14
CA ASP A 122 -10.21 11.44 -10.35
C ASP A 122 -8.74 11.87 -10.54
N GLU A 123 -8.06 11.31 -11.54
CA GLU A 123 -6.64 11.58 -11.80
C GLU A 123 -6.37 12.98 -12.39
N SER A 124 -7.41 13.70 -12.85
CA SER A 124 -7.31 15.09 -13.31
C SER A 124 -7.31 16.08 -12.14
N ALA A 125 -7.67 15.64 -10.94
CA ALA A 125 -7.62 16.45 -9.74
C ALA A 125 -6.21 17.00 -9.52
N PRO A 126 -6.05 18.31 -9.25
CA PRO A 126 -4.74 18.92 -9.16
C PRO A 126 -3.95 18.38 -7.97
N LYS A 127 -2.65 18.13 -8.19
CA LYS A 127 -1.73 17.91 -7.08
C LYS A 127 -1.67 19.20 -6.25
N LYS A 128 -1.91 19.09 -4.94
CA LYS A 128 -1.80 20.19 -3.99
C LYS A 128 -0.61 20.00 -3.06
N PRO A 129 -0.13 21.06 -2.39
CA PRO A 129 0.94 20.93 -1.41
C PRO A 129 0.61 19.84 -0.39
N ALA A 130 1.49 18.86 -0.28
CA ALA A 130 1.33 17.80 0.70
C ALA A 130 1.45 18.36 2.12
N THR A 131 0.66 17.84 3.04
CA THR A 131 0.60 18.33 4.43
C THR A 131 1.72 17.78 5.31
N ASN A 132 2.54 16.86 4.79
CA ASN A 132 3.59 16.16 5.53
C ASN A 132 4.72 15.67 4.61
N PRO A 133 5.93 15.39 5.16
CA PRO A 133 7.08 14.94 4.38
C PRO A 133 6.84 13.64 3.61
N TYR A 134 6.08 12.67 4.15
CA TYR A 134 5.74 11.46 3.42
C TYR A 134 4.99 11.77 2.11
N GLY A 135 3.95 12.59 2.17
CA GLY A 135 3.21 13.02 0.98
C GLY A 135 4.11 13.73 -0.03
N TRP A 136 5.02 14.58 0.45
CA TRP A 136 6.02 15.22 -0.41
C TRP A 136 6.96 14.22 -1.08
N THR A 137 7.40 13.16 -0.40
CA THR A 137 8.23 12.13 -1.05
C THR A 137 7.50 11.43 -2.19
N LYS A 138 6.21 11.11 -2.02
CA LYS A 138 5.40 10.51 -3.09
C LYS A 138 5.23 11.47 -4.27
N TRP A 139 4.90 12.72 -3.99
CA TRP A 139 4.77 13.76 -5.01
C TRP A 139 6.07 13.98 -5.80
N MET A 140 7.22 14.05 -5.10
CA MET A 140 8.53 14.21 -5.74
C MET A 140 8.90 13.02 -6.61
N VAL A 141 8.65 11.79 -6.15
CA VAL A 141 8.96 10.58 -6.94
C VAL A 141 8.07 10.50 -8.19
N GLU A 142 6.79 10.88 -8.13
CA GLU A 142 5.98 11.00 -9.34
C GLU A 142 6.63 11.95 -10.35
N GLN A 143 7.04 13.15 -9.92
CA GLN A 143 7.70 14.12 -10.79
C GLN A 143 9.02 13.59 -11.37
N ILE A 144 9.85 12.94 -10.54
CA ILE A 144 11.11 12.33 -10.99
C ILE A 144 10.86 11.29 -12.09
N LEU A 145 9.87 10.44 -11.93
CA LEU A 145 9.53 9.41 -12.91
C LEU A 145 8.97 10.01 -14.22
N GLU A 146 8.16 11.06 -14.12
CA GLU A 146 7.68 11.84 -15.27
C GLU A 146 8.86 12.48 -16.04
N ASP A 147 9.83 13.07 -15.33
CA ASP A 147 11.02 13.67 -15.92
C ASP A 147 11.96 12.63 -16.57
N ILE A 148 12.14 11.46 -15.94
CA ILE A 148 12.90 10.34 -16.50
C ILE A 148 12.29 9.86 -17.82
N GLN A 149 10.97 9.71 -17.88
CA GLN A 149 10.26 9.29 -19.09
C GLN A 149 10.34 10.37 -20.17
N THR A 150 10.25 11.64 -19.80
CA THR A 150 10.41 12.77 -20.75
C THR A 150 11.82 12.76 -21.37
N ALA A 151 12.85 12.48 -20.58
CA ALA A 151 14.23 12.44 -21.03
C ALA A 151 14.56 11.20 -21.89
N ASP A 152 13.88 10.09 -21.61
CA ASP A 152 14.04 8.82 -22.33
C ASP A 152 12.62 8.20 -22.57
N PRO A 153 12.04 8.45 -23.76
CA PRO A 153 10.68 8.02 -24.10
C PRO A 153 10.46 6.49 -24.14
N GLU A 154 11.51 5.69 -24.02
CA GLU A 154 11.37 4.23 -23.91
C GLU A 154 10.89 3.79 -22.52
N TRP A 155 10.95 4.67 -21.52
CA TRP A 155 10.44 4.35 -20.21
C TRP A 155 8.92 4.20 -20.23
N ASN A 156 8.47 3.20 -19.48
CA ASN A 156 7.07 2.91 -19.24
C ASN A 156 6.81 3.01 -17.73
N VAL A 157 6.04 4.01 -17.33
CA VAL A 157 5.82 4.36 -15.93
C VAL A 157 4.33 4.28 -15.64
N VAL A 158 3.94 3.51 -14.63
CA VAL A 158 2.58 3.54 -14.08
C VAL A 158 2.64 4.02 -12.63
N LEU A 159 1.95 5.11 -12.36
CA LEU A 159 1.82 5.71 -11.03
C LEU A 159 0.47 5.30 -10.44
N LEU A 160 0.49 4.36 -9.49
CA LEU A 160 -0.74 3.90 -8.84
C LEU A 160 -0.96 4.69 -7.54
N ARG A 161 -1.96 5.57 -7.54
CA ARG A 161 -2.34 6.37 -6.36
C ARG A 161 -3.34 5.57 -5.54
N TYR A 162 -2.87 4.98 -4.45
CA TYR A 162 -3.78 4.26 -3.53
C TYR A 162 -4.36 5.18 -2.48
N PHE A 163 -5.54 4.75 -2.00
CA PHE A 163 -6.18 5.36 -0.85
C PHE A 163 -5.77 4.63 0.44
N ASN A 164 -6.61 3.90 1.11
CA ASN A 164 -6.28 3.28 2.40
C ASN A 164 -6.30 1.75 2.32
N PRO A 165 -5.17 1.09 2.00
CA PRO A 165 -5.12 -0.38 1.97
C PRO A 165 -5.34 -0.96 3.36
N ILE A 166 -6.26 -1.93 3.44
CA ILE A 166 -6.57 -2.72 4.62
C ILE A 166 -6.91 -4.16 4.22
N GLY A 167 -7.24 -5.00 5.17
CA GLY A 167 -7.50 -6.40 4.89
C GLY A 167 -6.27 -7.28 5.05
N ALA A 168 -6.45 -8.54 4.78
CA ALA A 168 -5.41 -9.57 4.79
C ALA A 168 -5.77 -10.64 3.76
N HIS A 169 -4.86 -11.57 3.48
CA HIS A 169 -5.20 -12.70 2.64
C HIS A 169 -6.22 -13.61 3.35
N GLU A 170 -7.22 -14.10 2.62
CA GLU A 170 -8.34 -14.90 3.17
C GLU A 170 -7.90 -16.16 3.90
N SER A 171 -6.71 -16.70 3.59
CA SER A 171 -6.14 -17.84 4.31
C SER A 171 -5.81 -17.56 5.79
N GLY A 172 -5.76 -16.30 6.21
CA GLY A 172 -5.26 -15.90 7.54
C GLY A 172 -3.75 -16.12 7.76
N LEU A 173 -3.00 -16.45 6.71
CA LEU A 173 -1.55 -16.69 6.78
C LEU A 173 -0.72 -15.42 6.56
N ILE A 174 -1.25 -14.46 5.81
CA ILE A 174 -0.56 -13.21 5.45
C ILE A 174 -1.42 -12.03 5.86
N GLY A 175 -0.81 -11.07 6.57
CA GLY A 175 -1.46 -9.82 6.98
C GLY A 175 -0.46 -8.77 7.40
N GLU A 176 -0.96 -7.60 7.80
CA GLU A 176 -0.13 -6.47 8.22
C GLU A 176 0.37 -6.67 9.65
N ASP A 177 1.70 -6.65 9.83
CA ASP A 177 2.37 -6.81 11.14
C ASP A 177 3.41 -5.70 11.33
N PRO A 178 2.99 -4.46 11.59
CA PRO A 178 3.90 -3.35 11.81
C PRO A 178 4.65 -3.49 13.13
N LYS A 179 5.94 -3.17 13.13
CA LYS A 179 6.75 -3.13 14.36
C LYS A 179 6.28 -2.00 15.28
N GLY A 180 6.08 -2.30 16.56
CA GLY A 180 5.66 -1.35 17.58
C GLY A 180 4.15 -1.03 17.55
N ILE A 181 3.79 0.19 17.97
CA ILE A 181 2.39 0.64 17.98
C ILE A 181 1.99 1.04 16.55
N PRO A 182 0.93 0.43 15.99
CA PRO A 182 0.47 0.76 14.64
C PRO A 182 0.07 2.22 14.49
N ASN A 183 0.49 2.84 13.38
CA ASN A 183 0.07 4.19 13.02
C ASN A 183 -1.23 4.21 12.18
N ASN A 184 -1.53 3.12 11.47
CA ASN A 184 -2.73 2.98 10.66
C ASN A 184 -3.91 2.47 11.48
N LEU A 185 -5.14 2.82 11.05
CA LEU A 185 -6.36 2.55 11.80
C LEU A 185 -6.59 1.04 12.02
N VAL A 186 -6.65 0.25 10.94
CA VAL A 186 -7.08 -1.16 11.03
C VAL A 186 -6.12 -2.02 11.84
N PRO A 187 -4.78 -1.98 11.66
CA PRO A 187 -3.89 -2.72 12.54
C PRO A 187 -3.96 -2.24 14.01
N TYR A 188 -4.27 -0.95 14.27
CA TYR A 188 -4.53 -0.47 15.63
C TYR A 188 -5.82 -1.08 16.19
N VAL A 189 -6.92 -1.06 15.43
CA VAL A 189 -8.20 -1.69 15.80
C VAL A 189 -8.01 -3.19 16.07
N ALA A 190 -7.22 -3.88 15.24
CA ALA A 190 -6.90 -5.30 15.44
C ALA A 190 -6.17 -5.55 16.77
N LYS A 191 -5.21 -4.68 17.17
CA LYS A 191 -4.55 -4.80 18.48
C LYS A 191 -5.52 -4.53 19.66
N VAL A 192 -6.52 -3.66 19.51
CA VAL A 192 -7.61 -3.51 20.48
C VAL A 192 -8.47 -4.78 20.52
N ALA A 193 -8.78 -5.34 19.36
CA ALA A 193 -9.60 -6.55 19.26
C ALA A 193 -8.94 -7.78 19.91
N VAL A 194 -7.62 -7.91 19.92
CA VAL A 194 -6.92 -8.98 20.65
C VAL A 194 -6.53 -8.59 22.09
N GLY A 195 -6.94 -7.40 22.56
CA GLY A 195 -6.71 -6.96 23.95
C GLY A 195 -5.30 -6.42 24.25
N LYS A 196 -4.50 -6.13 23.22
CA LYS A 196 -3.15 -5.54 23.38
C LYS A 196 -3.19 -4.01 23.56
N LEU A 197 -4.28 -3.37 23.17
CA LEU A 197 -4.55 -1.95 23.37
C LEU A 197 -5.94 -1.78 24.00
N GLU A 198 -6.11 -0.71 24.79
CA GLU A 198 -7.33 -0.51 25.59
C GLU A 198 -8.54 -0.06 24.76
N ALA A 199 -8.34 0.93 23.86
CA ALA A 199 -9.40 1.51 23.07
C ALA A 199 -8.88 2.12 21.77
N VAL A 200 -9.76 2.20 20.76
CA VAL A 200 -9.46 2.88 19.49
C VAL A 200 -9.53 4.38 19.67
N GLY A 201 -8.47 5.11 19.31
CA GLY A 201 -8.50 6.57 19.28
C GLY A 201 -9.12 7.08 17.98
N ILE A 202 -10.24 7.79 18.07
CA ILE A 202 -10.90 8.46 16.94
C ILE A 202 -10.52 9.95 16.99
N PHE A 203 -9.87 10.45 15.94
CA PHE A 203 -9.32 11.80 15.90
C PHE A 203 -10.28 12.78 15.22
N GLY A 204 -11.10 13.47 16.03
CA GLY A 204 -12.18 14.36 15.62
C GLY A 204 -13.51 13.63 15.42
N ASP A 205 -14.59 14.27 15.88
CA ASP A 205 -15.98 13.86 15.71
C ASP A 205 -16.85 15.04 15.24
N ASP A 206 -16.20 16.07 14.75
CA ASP A 206 -16.78 17.34 14.36
C ASP A 206 -16.48 17.72 12.90
N TYR A 207 -16.08 16.74 12.06
CA TYR A 207 -15.96 16.94 10.63
C TYR A 207 -17.34 17.07 9.97
N ASP A 208 -17.40 17.78 8.84
CA ASP A 208 -18.58 17.86 7.99
C ASP A 208 -18.75 16.55 7.21
N THR A 209 -19.14 15.50 7.92
CA THR A 209 -19.32 14.13 7.42
C THR A 209 -20.54 13.50 8.12
N PRO A 210 -21.12 12.41 7.62
CA PRO A 210 -22.36 11.85 8.15
C PRO A 210 -22.36 11.52 9.65
N ASP A 211 -21.22 11.13 10.22
CA ASP A 211 -21.10 10.80 11.66
C ASP A 211 -20.06 11.65 12.39
N GLY A 212 -19.56 12.69 11.73
CA GLY A 212 -18.58 13.62 12.28
C GLY A 212 -17.15 13.12 12.25
N THR A 213 -16.89 11.84 11.89
CA THR A 213 -15.54 11.30 11.80
C THR A 213 -15.01 11.32 10.38
N GLY A 214 -13.67 11.26 10.20
CA GLY A 214 -13.06 11.33 8.87
C GLY A 214 -13.46 10.17 7.96
N VAL A 215 -13.73 10.46 6.69
CA VAL A 215 -14.14 9.50 5.66
C VAL A 215 -12.98 9.18 4.73
N ARG A 216 -12.74 7.89 4.48
CA ARG A 216 -11.66 7.40 3.61
C ARG A 216 -12.17 6.30 2.69
N ASP A 217 -11.51 6.15 1.54
CA ASP A 217 -11.68 4.98 0.69
C ASP A 217 -10.75 3.88 1.21
N TYR A 218 -11.35 2.82 1.73
CA TYR A 218 -10.60 1.63 2.15
C TYR A 218 -10.63 0.61 1.03
N ILE A 219 -9.46 0.10 0.65
CA ILE A 219 -9.29 -0.89 -0.40
C ILE A 219 -8.69 -2.17 0.17
N HIS A 220 -9.25 -3.32 -0.23
CA HIS A 220 -8.71 -4.60 0.19
C HIS A 220 -7.32 -4.81 -0.40
N VAL A 221 -6.34 -5.26 0.43
CA VAL A 221 -4.95 -5.47 0.00
C VAL A 221 -4.82 -6.44 -1.17
N VAL A 222 -5.72 -7.44 -1.29
CA VAL A 222 -5.74 -8.38 -2.42
C VAL A 222 -6.22 -7.69 -3.71
N ASP A 223 -7.23 -6.81 -3.63
CA ASP A 223 -7.66 -6.01 -4.79
C ASP A 223 -6.54 -5.06 -5.22
N LEU A 224 -5.86 -4.43 -4.26
CA LEU A 224 -4.70 -3.59 -4.55
C LEU A 224 -3.59 -4.38 -5.26
N ALA A 225 -3.27 -5.60 -4.79
CA ALA A 225 -2.29 -6.48 -5.45
C ALA A 225 -2.72 -6.84 -6.88
N ARG A 226 -4.01 -7.14 -7.10
CA ARG A 226 -4.58 -7.37 -8.43
C ARG A 226 -4.44 -6.15 -9.34
N GLY A 227 -4.60 -4.94 -8.79
CA GLY A 227 -4.38 -3.68 -9.51
C GLY A 227 -2.94 -3.54 -10.03
N HIS A 228 -1.93 -3.94 -9.23
CA HIS A 228 -0.54 -3.96 -9.66
C HIS A 228 -0.29 -4.96 -10.80
N VAL A 229 -0.87 -6.15 -10.70
CA VAL A 229 -0.79 -7.16 -11.76
C VAL A 229 -1.48 -6.67 -13.04
N ALA A 230 -2.61 -6.00 -12.91
CA ALA A 230 -3.31 -5.40 -14.06
C ALA A 230 -2.47 -4.29 -14.71
N ALA A 231 -1.80 -3.44 -13.91
CA ALA A 231 -0.88 -2.41 -14.39
C ALA A 231 0.30 -3.02 -15.16
N LEU A 232 0.95 -4.07 -14.63
CA LEU A 232 2.03 -4.76 -15.34
C LEU A 232 1.57 -5.33 -16.69
N LYS A 233 0.40 -5.96 -16.74
CA LYS A 233 -0.17 -6.48 -17.98
C LYS A 233 -0.48 -5.36 -18.98
N TRP A 234 -0.99 -4.23 -18.48
CA TRP A 234 -1.29 -3.08 -19.33
C TRP A 234 -0.01 -2.44 -19.91
N MET A 235 1.10 -2.48 -19.19
CA MET A 235 2.39 -1.91 -19.63
C MET A 235 3.00 -2.64 -20.83
N ASP A 236 2.64 -3.90 -21.08
CA ASP A 236 3.26 -4.71 -22.13
C ASP A 236 3.18 -4.03 -23.49
N GLY A 237 4.34 -3.84 -24.14
CA GLY A 237 4.48 -3.19 -25.44
C GLY A 237 4.17 -1.69 -25.47
N LYS A 238 4.10 -1.03 -24.32
CA LYS A 238 3.80 0.42 -24.21
C LYS A 238 5.00 1.20 -23.70
N SER A 239 4.90 2.52 -23.82
CA SER A 239 5.80 3.49 -23.19
C SER A 239 5.00 4.74 -22.81
N GLY A 240 5.56 5.56 -21.95
CA GLY A 240 4.89 6.78 -21.47
C GLY A 240 4.66 6.75 -19.96
N VAL A 241 3.90 7.72 -19.48
CA VAL A 241 3.49 7.82 -18.08
C VAL A 241 1.98 7.66 -17.99
N GLU A 242 1.52 6.77 -17.13
CA GLU A 242 0.11 6.62 -16.82
C GLU A 242 -0.15 6.73 -15.32
N ILE A 243 -1.16 7.50 -14.96
CA ILE A 243 -1.57 7.72 -13.58
C ILE A 243 -2.93 7.08 -13.39
N VAL A 244 -3.08 6.25 -12.35
CA VAL A 244 -4.33 5.53 -12.08
C VAL A 244 -4.60 5.49 -10.57
N ASN A 245 -5.83 5.89 -10.19
CA ASN A 245 -6.32 5.73 -8.83
C ASN A 245 -6.74 4.29 -8.57
N LEU A 246 -6.28 3.73 -7.45
CA LEU A 246 -6.75 2.45 -6.95
C LEU A 246 -7.53 2.65 -5.64
N GLY A 247 -8.84 2.63 -5.75
CA GLY A 247 -9.80 2.73 -4.66
C GLY A 247 -11.07 1.98 -5.00
N THR A 248 -12.01 1.95 -4.05
CA THR A 248 -13.33 1.32 -4.25
C THR A 248 -14.35 2.30 -4.81
N GLY A 249 -14.10 3.61 -4.69
CA GLY A 249 -15.07 4.66 -4.95
C GLY A 249 -16.10 4.85 -3.83
N VAL A 250 -15.91 4.15 -2.71
CA VAL A 250 -16.82 4.22 -1.55
C VAL A 250 -16.10 4.82 -0.35
N GLY A 251 -16.58 5.97 0.11
CA GLY A 251 -16.11 6.58 1.33
C GLY A 251 -16.72 5.88 2.57
N SER A 252 -15.89 5.45 3.51
CA SER A 252 -16.31 4.90 4.79
C SER A 252 -15.72 5.69 5.94
N SER A 253 -16.49 5.93 6.99
CA SER A 253 -16.04 6.68 8.15
C SER A 253 -15.16 5.83 9.08
N VAL A 254 -14.42 6.50 9.99
CA VAL A 254 -13.67 5.78 11.02
C VAL A 254 -14.61 4.94 11.91
N LEU A 255 -15.81 5.45 12.23
CA LEU A 255 -16.80 4.69 12.99
C LEU A 255 -17.34 3.50 12.21
N ASP A 256 -17.51 3.60 10.88
CA ASP A 256 -17.91 2.46 10.06
C ASP A 256 -16.89 1.32 10.15
N VAL A 257 -15.60 1.66 10.09
CA VAL A 257 -14.52 0.67 10.28
C VAL A 257 -14.57 0.03 11.66
N VAL A 258 -14.77 0.82 12.73
CA VAL A 258 -14.88 0.27 14.11
C VAL A 258 -16.07 -0.66 14.23
N ARG A 259 -17.23 -0.29 13.66
CA ARG A 259 -18.46 -1.12 13.65
C ARG A 259 -18.26 -2.42 12.85
N ALA A 260 -17.69 -2.32 11.63
CA ALA A 260 -17.43 -3.48 10.79
C ALA A 260 -16.44 -4.44 11.46
N PHE A 261 -15.38 -3.91 12.10
CA PHE A 261 -14.41 -4.74 12.82
C PHE A 261 -15.01 -5.35 14.10
N SER A 262 -15.87 -4.62 14.83
CA SER A 262 -16.62 -5.15 15.97
C SER A 262 -17.50 -6.33 15.56
N LYS A 263 -18.19 -6.23 14.41
CA LYS A 263 -18.95 -7.33 13.83
C LYS A 263 -18.05 -8.53 13.49
N ALA A 264 -16.90 -8.29 12.86
CA ALA A 264 -15.96 -9.33 12.48
C ALA A 264 -15.39 -10.10 13.68
N CYS A 265 -15.06 -9.40 14.77
CA CYS A 265 -14.51 -10.05 15.99
C CYS A 265 -15.59 -10.49 16.99
N GLY A 266 -16.88 -10.25 16.72
CA GLY A 266 -18.01 -10.71 17.54
C GLY A 266 -18.16 -9.99 18.87
N ARG A 267 -17.58 -8.77 19.03
CA ARG A 267 -17.70 -7.97 20.24
C ARG A 267 -17.59 -6.48 19.95
N ASP A 268 -18.24 -5.65 20.75
CA ASP A 268 -18.10 -4.19 20.65
C ASP A 268 -16.69 -3.77 21.06
N LEU A 269 -16.02 -3.01 20.18
CA LEU A 269 -14.69 -2.48 20.44
C LEU A 269 -14.79 -1.10 21.11
N PRO A 270 -14.12 -0.89 22.25
CA PRO A 270 -14.09 0.40 22.90
C PRO A 270 -13.33 1.43 22.08
N TYR A 271 -13.84 2.66 22.04
CA TYR A 271 -13.17 3.79 21.42
C TYR A 271 -13.25 5.04 22.26
N VAL A 272 -12.35 5.99 22.02
CA VAL A 272 -12.32 7.31 22.66
C VAL A 272 -12.12 8.39 21.59
N ILE A 273 -12.89 9.45 21.70
CA ILE A 273 -12.73 10.62 20.84
C ILE A 273 -11.52 11.43 21.31
N LYS A 274 -10.68 11.81 20.37
CA LYS A 274 -9.50 12.65 20.57
C LYS A 274 -9.60 13.90 19.69
N PRO A 275 -8.87 14.98 20.02
CA PRO A 275 -8.77 16.14 19.15
C PRO A 275 -8.30 15.76 17.74
N ARG A 276 -8.74 16.51 16.72
CA ARG A 276 -8.27 16.33 15.32
C ARG A 276 -6.76 16.33 15.25
N ARG A 277 -6.21 15.51 14.37
CA ARG A 277 -4.78 15.56 14.02
C ARG A 277 -4.56 16.67 12.99
N ALA A 278 -3.44 17.36 13.11
CA ALA A 278 -3.05 18.35 12.10
C ALA A 278 -2.83 17.65 10.73
N GLY A 279 -3.44 18.22 9.69
CA GLY A 279 -3.33 17.71 8.32
C GLY A 279 -4.31 16.60 7.95
N ASP A 280 -5.20 16.17 8.86
CA ASP A 280 -6.31 15.26 8.50
C ASP A 280 -7.40 16.05 7.74
N VAL A 281 -7.86 15.49 6.62
CA VAL A 281 -8.96 16.02 5.79
C VAL A 281 -10.28 15.33 6.16
N ALA A 282 -11.41 16.01 5.92
CA ALA A 282 -12.73 15.46 6.23
C ALA A 282 -13.02 14.20 5.40
N GLU A 283 -12.88 14.30 4.08
CA GLU A 283 -13.18 13.22 3.14
C GLU A 283 -12.07 13.03 2.12
N ASN A 284 -11.79 11.78 1.77
CA ASN A 284 -10.84 11.45 0.70
C ASN A 284 -11.18 10.05 0.16
N TYR A 285 -11.78 9.98 -1.04
CA TYR A 285 -12.12 8.74 -1.74
C TYR A 285 -12.03 8.90 -3.26
N ALA A 286 -11.79 7.77 -3.95
CA ALA A 286 -11.46 7.72 -5.38
C ALA A 286 -12.68 7.81 -6.29
N ASP A 287 -12.45 8.29 -7.52
CA ASP A 287 -13.18 7.83 -8.69
C ASP A 287 -12.34 6.72 -9.37
N PRO A 288 -12.75 5.43 -9.34
CA PRO A 288 -12.00 4.33 -9.92
C PRO A 288 -12.31 4.09 -11.40
N THR A 289 -13.01 4.98 -12.07
CA THR A 289 -13.48 4.81 -13.47
C THR A 289 -12.31 4.53 -14.41
N LYS A 290 -11.22 5.27 -14.30
CA LYS A 290 -10.04 5.07 -15.15
C LYS A 290 -9.38 3.72 -14.94
N ALA A 291 -9.29 3.21 -13.71
CA ALA A 291 -8.76 1.88 -13.44
C ALA A 291 -9.58 0.79 -14.15
N ARG A 292 -10.91 0.90 -14.12
CA ARG A 292 -11.82 -0.02 -14.81
C ARG A 292 -11.66 0.06 -16.32
N GLU A 293 -11.63 1.25 -16.89
CA GLU A 293 -11.57 1.45 -18.34
C GLU A 293 -10.20 1.11 -18.93
N LEU A 294 -9.12 1.49 -18.24
CA LEU A 294 -7.76 1.34 -18.75
C LEU A 294 -7.14 0.00 -18.41
N LEU A 295 -7.29 -0.46 -17.16
CA LEU A 295 -6.65 -1.67 -16.66
C LEU A 295 -7.60 -2.89 -16.67
N GLY A 296 -8.90 -2.69 -16.91
CA GLY A 296 -9.91 -3.74 -16.73
C GLY A 296 -10.00 -4.21 -15.28
N TRP A 297 -9.67 -3.34 -14.33
CA TRP A 297 -9.60 -3.66 -12.90
C TRP A 297 -10.69 -2.91 -12.13
N GLU A 298 -11.28 -3.62 -11.18
CA GLU A 298 -12.27 -3.10 -10.25
C GLU A 298 -12.10 -3.79 -8.89
N ALA A 299 -12.27 -3.03 -7.80
CA ALA A 299 -12.28 -3.58 -6.45
C ALA A 299 -13.46 -4.53 -6.26
N GLN A 300 -13.23 -5.70 -5.66
CA GLN A 300 -14.22 -6.77 -5.50
C GLN A 300 -14.71 -6.90 -4.05
N TYR A 301 -13.93 -6.44 -3.08
CA TYR A 301 -14.20 -6.65 -1.66
C TYR A 301 -14.72 -5.38 -0.99
N ASP A 302 -15.75 -5.55 -0.15
CA ASP A 302 -16.32 -4.50 0.67
C ASP A 302 -15.62 -4.36 2.03
N LEU A 303 -16.02 -3.34 2.80
CA LEU A 303 -15.48 -3.05 4.12
C LEU A 303 -15.65 -4.22 5.10
N GLU A 304 -16.77 -4.94 5.04
CA GLU A 304 -17.03 -6.09 5.92
C GLU A 304 -16.02 -7.22 5.66
N LYS A 305 -15.77 -7.55 4.38
CA LYS A 305 -14.77 -8.54 4.00
C LYS A 305 -13.36 -8.10 4.39
N MET A 306 -13.01 -6.84 4.18
CA MET A 306 -11.72 -6.28 4.59
C MET A 306 -11.48 -6.44 6.09
N CYS A 307 -12.47 -6.12 6.91
CA CYS A 307 -12.40 -6.27 8.37
C CYS A 307 -12.38 -7.74 8.81
N ALA A 308 -13.18 -8.59 8.15
CA ALA A 308 -13.22 -10.01 8.43
C ALA A 308 -11.87 -10.69 8.16
N ASP A 309 -11.23 -10.39 7.03
CA ASP A 309 -9.93 -10.96 6.69
C ASP A 309 -8.81 -10.42 7.59
N SER A 310 -8.85 -9.12 7.94
CA SER A 310 -7.94 -8.55 8.94
C SER A 310 -8.08 -9.23 10.30
N TRP A 311 -9.31 -9.52 10.73
CA TRP A 311 -9.56 -10.25 11.97
C TRP A 311 -9.12 -11.71 11.88
N ASN A 312 -9.40 -12.38 10.76
CA ASN A 312 -8.92 -13.76 10.52
C ASN A 312 -7.39 -13.83 10.66
N TRP A 313 -6.65 -12.91 10.05
CA TRP A 313 -5.20 -12.81 10.24
C TRP A 313 -4.83 -12.58 11.71
N GLN A 314 -5.34 -11.53 12.34
CA GLN A 314 -4.92 -11.10 13.68
C GLN A 314 -5.29 -12.11 14.77
N SER A 315 -6.43 -12.79 14.64
CA SER A 315 -6.87 -13.79 15.62
C SER A 315 -6.03 -15.06 15.62
N HIS A 316 -5.53 -15.47 14.45
CA HIS A 316 -4.63 -16.62 14.30
C HIS A 316 -3.16 -16.24 14.50
N ASN A 317 -2.83 -14.97 14.42
CA ASN A 317 -1.46 -14.46 14.58
C ASN A 317 -1.43 -13.28 15.58
N PRO A 318 -1.74 -13.52 16.86
CA PRO A 318 -1.80 -12.46 17.87
C PRO A 318 -0.45 -11.73 18.01
N ASP A 319 0.66 -12.43 17.82
CA ASP A 319 2.03 -11.87 17.85
C ASP A 319 2.62 -11.63 16.45
N GLY A 320 1.74 -11.53 15.44
CA GLY A 320 2.15 -11.30 14.05
C GLY A 320 2.87 -12.52 13.47
N TYR A 321 3.93 -12.27 12.70
CA TYR A 321 4.76 -13.33 12.12
C TYR A 321 5.62 -14.06 13.15
N ASP A 322 5.68 -13.62 14.40
CA ASP A 322 6.37 -14.30 15.49
C ASP A 322 5.49 -15.29 16.25
N THR A 323 4.19 -15.35 15.93
CA THR A 323 3.30 -16.41 16.42
C THR A 323 3.85 -17.76 15.95
N GLU A 324 4.10 -18.67 16.90
CA GLU A 324 4.45 -20.05 16.59
C GLU A 324 3.26 -20.72 15.89
N ALA A 325 3.55 -21.36 14.76
CA ALA A 325 2.54 -21.98 13.90
C ALA A 325 2.07 -23.33 14.47
#